data_7286b03ff6421e5795246aa7788283d9
#
_entry.id   7286b03ff6421e5795246aa7788283d9
#
_cell.length_a   1.000
_cell.length_b   1.000
_cell.length_c   1.000
_cell.angle_alpha   90.00
_cell.angle_beta   90.00
_cell.angle_gamma   90.00
#
_symmetry.space_group_name_H-M   'P 1'
#
loop_
_entity.id
_entity.type
_entity.pdbx_description
1 polymer ?
#
loop_
_entity_poly.entity_id
_entity_poly.type
_entity_poly.pdbx_seq_one_letter_code
_entity_poly.pdbx_strand_id
1 'polypeptide(L)'
;MFYSYGPNNAYEFTNGETKNLNCIENFDKNDVKFVSYSNNIKPEIEKLHKKFNVKKYVRMKSSLKFCVIAAGEYDGYVAEPRACEWDIAAGHAILQHAGGIISDFDGEEIKYGKKNFKNPSLILKNKNI
;
A
#
# COMPACT_ATOMS: atom_id res chain seq x y z
N MET A 1 -16.94 0.78 2.30
CA MET A 1 -16.40 -0.41 3.00
C MET A 1 -15.50 -1.18 2.05
N PHE A 2 -14.34 -1.57 2.53
CA PHE A 2 -13.40 -2.40 1.78
C PHE A 2 -13.31 -3.79 2.42
N TYR A 3 -13.30 -4.84 1.61
CA TYR A 3 -13.18 -6.21 2.10
C TYR A 3 -12.53 -7.12 1.06
N SER A 4 -12.02 -8.27 1.50
CA SER A 4 -11.47 -9.28 0.60
C SER A 4 -11.62 -10.68 1.19
N TYR A 5 -11.57 -11.69 0.34
CA TYR A 5 -11.65 -13.09 0.77
C TYR A 5 -10.78 -14.05 -0.06
N GLY A 6 -9.81 -13.54 -0.79
CA GLY A 6 -8.85 -14.35 -1.54
C GLY A 6 -8.28 -13.62 -2.75
N PRO A 7 -7.29 -14.21 -3.42
CA PRO A 7 -6.68 -13.61 -4.61
C PRO A 7 -7.73 -13.21 -5.65
N ASN A 8 -7.63 -12.00 -6.18
CA ASN A 8 -8.55 -11.39 -7.13
C ASN A 8 -9.95 -11.11 -6.57
N ASN A 9 -10.14 -11.26 -5.25
CA ASN A 9 -11.42 -11.04 -4.56
C ASN A 9 -11.28 -9.95 -3.51
N ALA A 10 -10.96 -8.75 -3.94
CA ALA A 10 -10.95 -7.54 -3.13
C ALA A 10 -12.00 -6.57 -3.68
N TYR A 11 -12.76 -5.94 -2.79
CA TYR A 11 -13.94 -5.16 -3.17
C TYR A 11 -14.08 -3.88 -2.36
N GLU A 12 -14.67 -2.87 -3.00
CA GLU A 12 -15.20 -1.68 -2.34
C GLU A 12 -16.72 -1.70 -2.48
N PHE A 13 -17.41 -1.54 -1.35
CA PHE A 13 -18.87 -1.37 -1.32
C PHE A 13 -19.21 0.07 -0.95
N THR A 14 -19.86 0.78 -1.85
CA THR A 14 -20.23 2.19 -1.68
C THR A 14 -21.56 2.48 -2.37
N ASN A 15 -22.47 3.17 -1.67
CA ASN A 15 -23.76 3.59 -2.22
C ASN A 15 -24.57 2.44 -2.84
N GLY A 16 -24.54 1.25 -2.23
CA GLY A 16 -25.28 0.08 -2.70
C GLY A 16 -24.61 -0.65 -3.86
N GLU A 17 -23.44 -0.22 -4.30
CA GLU A 17 -22.70 -0.84 -5.40
C GLU A 17 -21.41 -1.49 -4.91
N THR A 18 -21.08 -2.65 -5.50
CA THR A 18 -19.85 -3.39 -5.24
C THR A 18 -18.93 -3.28 -6.46
N LYS A 19 -17.71 -2.81 -6.22
CA LYS A 19 -16.67 -2.70 -7.25
C LYS A 19 -15.51 -3.63 -6.93
N ASN A 20 -15.10 -4.46 -7.88
CA ASN A 20 -13.90 -5.28 -7.76
C ASN A 20 -12.65 -4.38 -7.85
N LEU A 21 -11.70 -4.59 -6.94
CA LEU A 21 -10.46 -3.82 -6.88
C LEU A 21 -9.35 -4.53 -7.63
N ASN A 22 -8.69 -3.79 -8.52
CA ASN A 22 -7.51 -4.25 -9.23
C ASN A 22 -6.53 -3.07 -9.32
N CYS A 23 -5.46 -3.13 -8.54
CA CYS A 23 -4.52 -2.03 -8.41
C CYS A 23 -3.70 -1.75 -9.68
N ILE A 24 -3.69 -2.65 -10.64
CA ILE A 24 -2.89 -2.50 -11.87
C ILE A 24 -3.69 -1.98 -13.07
N GLU A 25 -5.02 -1.93 -12.98
CA GLU A 25 -5.89 -1.63 -14.12
C GLU A 25 -5.61 -0.26 -14.75
N ASN A 26 -5.35 0.76 -13.95
CA ASN A 26 -5.14 2.13 -14.42
C ASN A 26 -3.72 2.64 -14.15
N PHE A 27 -2.76 1.74 -14.00
CA PHE A 27 -1.39 2.13 -13.69
C PHE A 27 -0.72 2.84 -14.87
N ASP A 28 -0.16 4.04 -14.61
CA ASP A 28 0.62 4.82 -15.57
C ASP A 28 2.05 5.02 -15.02
N LYS A 29 3.02 4.35 -15.66
CA LYS A 29 4.45 4.45 -15.28
C LYS A 29 5.03 5.85 -15.40
N ASN A 30 4.39 6.73 -16.16
CA ASN A 30 4.82 8.11 -16.36
C ASN A 30 4.20 9.09 -15.37
N ASP A 31 3.26 8.64 -14.53
CA ASP A 31 2.59 9.46 -13.53
C ASP A 31 2.41 8.69 -12.22
N VAL A 32 3.50 8.16 -11.69
CA VAL A 32 3.49 7.39 -10.44
C VAL A 32 3.17 8.31 -9.25
N LYS A 33 2.11 7.98 -8.52
CA LYS A 33 1.60 8.75 -7.38
C LYS A 33 1.62 7.91 -6.13
N PHE A 34 2.35 8.39 -5.11
CA PHE A 34 2.38 7.71 -3.80
C PHE A 34 1.55 8.45 -2.75
N VAL A 35 1.15 7.75 -1.72
CA VAL A 35 0.70 8.35 -0.47
C VAL A 35 1.87 8.37 0.50
N SER A 36 1.83 9.27 1.48
CA SER A 36 2.88 9.42 2.49
C SER A 36 2.24 9.68 3.85
N TYR A 37 2.96 9.35 4.92
CA TYR A 37 2.53 9.69 6.27
C TYR A 37 2.84 11.15 6.64
N SER A 38 3.68 11.82 5.87
CA SER A 38 4.11 13.20 6.13
C SER A 38 4.32 13.97 4.83
N ASN A 39 4.17 15.29 4.89
CA ASN A 39 4.56 16.19 3.80
C ASN A 39 6.08 16.42 3.75
N ASN A 40 6.80 16.10 4.84
CA ASN A 40 8.24 16.22 4.95
C ASN A 40 8.85 14.84 5.10
N ILE A 41 9.16 14.20 3.97
CA ILE A 41 9.71 12.85 3.96
C ILE A 41 11.19 12.84 4.32
N LYS A 42 11.60 11.77 5.00
CA LYS A 42 13.01 11.57 5.38
C LYS A 42 13.86 11.24 4.15
N PRO A 43 15.18 11.50 4.20
CA PRO A 43 16.08 11.20 3.05
C PRO A 43 16.00 9.76 2.56
N GLU A 44 15.87 8.78 3.45
CA GLU A 44 15.73 7.36 3.07
C GLU A 44 14.45 7.08 2.30
N ILE A 45 13.35 7.77 2.66
CA ILE A 45 12.07 7.66 1.96
C ILE A 45 12.15 8.35 0.61
N GLU A 46 12.79 9.53 0.55
CA GLU A 46 13.02 10.25 -0.70
C GLU A 46 13.82 9.42 -1.69
N LYS A 47 14.83 8.68 -1.22
CA LYS A 47 15.60 7.76 -2.04
C LYS A 47 14.72 6.69 -2.70
N LEU A 48 13.81 6.11 -1.92
CA LEU A 48 12.86 5.12 -2.45
C LEU A 48 11.87 5.72 -3.43
N HIS A 49 11.40 6.94 -3.18
CA HIS A 49 10.56 7.66 -4.11
C HIS A 49 11.28 7.85 -5.46
N LYS A 50 12.55 8.23 -5.44
CA LYS A 50 13.37 8.35 -6.66
C LYS A 50 13.55 7.01 -7.36
N LYS A 51 13.83 5.95 -6.60
CA LYS A 51 13.99 4.59 -7.13
C LYS A 51 12.74 4.13 -7.88
N PHE A 52 11.57 4.46 -7.38
CA PHE A 52 10.28 4.05 -7.97
C PHE A 52 9.70 5.08 -8.94
N ASN A 53 10.46 6.14 -9.28
CA ASN A 53 10.01 7.20 -10.19
C ASN A 53 8.74 7.92 -9.72
N VAL A 54 8.58 8.12 -8.42
CA VAL A 54 7.42 8.81 -7.87
C VAL A 54 7.41 10.26 -8.35
N LYS A 55 6.34 10.67 -9.03
CA LYS A 55 6.18 12.03 -9.56
C LYS A 55 5.56 12.98 -8.54
N LYS A 56 4.67 12.47 -7.69
CA LYS A 56 4.03 13.24 -6.64
C LYS A 56 3.61 12.34 -5.49
N TYR A 57 3.48 12.90 -4.31
CA TYR A 57 2.93 12.20 -3.16
C TYR A 57 1.99 13.09 -2.37
N VAL A 58 1.02 12.47 -1.70
CA VAL A 58 0.01 13.14 -0.90
C VAL A 58 -0.02 12.53 0.49
N ARG A 59 -0.08 13.39 1.52
CA ARG A 59 -0.21 12.92 2.88
C ARG A 59 -1.58 12.30 3.11
N MET A 60 -1.59 11.10 3.68
CA MET A 60 -2.81 10.40 4.06
C MET A 60 -2.59 9.69 5.39
N LYS A 61 -3.54 9.82 6.31
CA LYS A 61 -3.51 9.14 7.59
C LYS A 61 -4.19 7.77 7.49
N SER A 62 -3.89 6.91 8.46
CA SER A 62 -4.54 5.62 8.70
C SER A 62 -4.26 4.53 7.67
N SER A 63 -4.85 3.35 7.92
CA SER A 63 -4.78 2.18 7.06
C SER A 63 -5.54 2.34 5.73
N LEU A 64 -6.26 3.43 5.54
CA LEU A 64 -6.92 3.76 4.27
C LEU A 64 -5.90 3.81 3.12
N LYS A 65 -4.63 4.05 3.40
CA LYS A 65 -3.54 3.99 2.42
C LYS A 65 -3.53 2.67 1.63
N PHE A 66 -3.74 1.55 2.31
CA PHE A 66 -3.81 0.23 1.64
C PHE A 66 -4.97 0.17 0.66
N CYS A 67 -6.11 0.72 1.04
CA CYS A 67 -7.34 0.67 0.24
C CYS A 67 -7.24 1.53 -1.02
N VAL A 68 -6.67 2.72 -0.93
CA VAL A 68 -6.52 3.60 -2.11
C VAL A 68 -5.48 3.07 -3.09
N ILE A 69 -4.47 2.35 -2.62
CA ILE A 69 -3.53 1.65 -3.50
C ILE A 69 -4.22 0.44 -4.15
N ALA A 70 -4.98 -0.33 -3.38
CA ALA A 70 -5.77 -1.45 -3.89
C ALA A 70 -6.77 -1.03 -4.96
N ALA A 71 -7.35 0.16 -4.81
CA ALA A 71 -8.30 0.74 -5.77
C ALA A 71 -7.61 1.35 -7.01
N GLY A 72 -6.27 1.44 -7.01
CA GLY A 72 -5.54 2.04 -8.12
C GLY A 72 -5.57 3.57 -8.16
N GLU A 73 -6.08 4.21 -7.10
CA GLU A 73 -6.08 5.68 -7.00
C GLU A 73 -4.68 6.22 -6.74
N TYR A 74 -3.86 5.45 -6.04
CA TYR A 74 -2.45 5.72 -5.80
C TYR A 74 -1.65 4.43 -6.05
N ASP A 75 -0.36 4.58 -6.28
CA ASP A 75 0.48 3.48 -6.77
C ASP A 75 1.34 2.84 -5.69
N GLY A 76 1.56 3.52 -4.56
CA GLY A 76 2.39 2.96 -3.50
C GLY A 76 2.53 3.83 -2.26
N TYR A 77 3.25 3.27 -1.28
CA TYR A 77 3.56 3.88 0.00
C TYR A 77 4.83 3.26 0.55
N VAL A 78 5.73 4.05 1.09
CA VAL A 78 6.94 3.59 1.76
C VAL A 78 7.08 4.26 3.12
N ALA A 79 7.47 3.49 4.13
CA ALA A 79 7.67 4.00 5.48
C ALA A 79 8.73 3.19 6.23
N GLU A 80 9.51 3.89 7.05
CA GLU A 80 10.35 3.24 8.04
C GLU A 80 9.49 2.55 9.11
N PRO A 81 10.07 1.70 10.00
CA PRO A 81 9.30 0.98 11.03
C PRO A 81 8.49 1.94 11.92
N ARG A 82 7.18 1.78 11.96
CA ARG A 82 6.29 2.68 12.72
C ARG A 82 4.93 2.11 13.11
N ALA A 83 4.54 0.98 12.56
CA ALA A 83 3.22 0.40 12.78
C ALA A 83 3.33 -0.98 13.44
N CYS A 84 2.24 -1.38 14.10
CA CYS A 84 2.11 -2.74 14.63
C CYS A 84 1.31 -3.62 13.67
N GLU A 85 1.37 -4.95 13.87
CA GLU A 85 0.72 -5.92 12.99
C GLU A 85 -0.80 -5.67 12.86
N TRP A 86 -1.46 -5.31 13.96
CA TRP A 86 -2.90 -5.04 13.96
C TRP A 86 -3.29 -3.77 13.19
N ASP A 87 -2.33 -2.86 12.95
CA ASP A 87 -2.57 -1.65 12.15
C ASP A 87 -2.64 -1.94 10.65
N ILE A 88 -2.06 -3.05 10.20
CA ILE A 88 -1.90 -3.32 8.77
C ILE A 88 -2.55 -4.60 8.27
N ALA A 89 -2.90 -5.54 9.15
CA ALA A 89 -3.31 -6.89 8.73
C ALA A 89 -4.50 -6.89 7.75
N ALA A 90 -5.54 -6.15 8.03
CA ALA A 90 -6.71 -6.07 7.15
C ALA A 90 -6.38 -5.41 5.81
N GLY A 91 -5.69 -4.26 5.85
CA GLY A 91 -5.26 -3.55 4.65
C GLY A 91 -4.29 -4.37 3.80
N HIS A 92 -3.37 -5.10 4.44
CA HIS A 92 -2.44 -6.02 3.77
C HIS A 92 -3.20 -7.04 2.92
N ALA A 93 -4.20 -7.71 3.52
CA ALA A 93 -5.02 -8.69 2.80
C ALA A 93 -5.74 -8.07 1.60
N ILE A 94 -6.37 -6.92 1.79
CA ILE A 94 -7.10 -6.23 0.72
C ILE A 94 -6.17 -5.85 -0.43
N LEU A 95 -5.01 -5.26 -0.14
CA LEU A 95 -4.05 -4.86 -1.17
C LEU A 95 -3.47 -6.07 -1.89
N GLN A 96 -3.08 -7.11 -1.17
CA GLN A 96 -2.54 -8.34 -1.76
C GLN A 96 -3.57 -9.01 -2.66
N HIS A 97 -4.82 -9.11 -2.24
CA HIS A 97 -5.90 -9.70 -3.03
C HIS A 97 -6.30 -8.84 -4.24
N ALA A 98 -6.00 -7.56 -4.22
CA ALA A 98 -6.17 -6.65 -5.36
C ALA A 98 -4.96 -6.64 -6.33
N GLY A 99 -3.94 -7.46 -6.08
CA GLY A 99 -2.77 -7.60 -6.95
C GLY A 99 -1.57 -6.76 -6.55
N GLY A 100 -1.60 -6.13 -5.37
CA GLY A 100 -0.46 -5.36 -4.84
C GLY A 100 0.58 -6.22 -4.15
N ILE A 101 1.74 -5.62 -3.87
CA ILE A 101 2.86 -6.24 -3.17
C ILE A 101 3.13 -5.48 -1.88
N ILE A 102 3.36 -6.22 -0.79
CA ILE A 102 3.71 -5.68 0.51
C ILE A 102 5.01 -6.35 0.96
N SER A 103 6.04 -5.55 1.19
CA SER A 103 7.34 -6.03 1.63
C SER A 103 8.01 -5.07 2.61
N ASP A 104 9.13 -5.50 3.19
CA ASP A 104 10.06 -4.59 3.87
C ASP A 104 11.00 -3.94 2.84
N PHE A 105 11.97 -3.12 3.31
CA PHE A 105 12.91 -2.45 2.42
C PHE A 105 13.90 -3.40 1.74
N ASP A 106 14.09 -4.60 2.28
CA ASP A 106 14.94 -5.63 1.69
C ASP A 106 14.19 -6.51 0.69
N GLY A 107 12.91 -6.26 0.48
CA GLY A 107 12.07 -7.03 -0.43
C GLY A 107 11.49 -8.30 0.19
N GLU A 108 11.67 -8.50 1.50
CA GLU A 108 11.14 -9.67 2.20
C GLU A 108 9.66 -9.49 2.51
N GLU A 109 8.91 -10.59 2.43
CA GLU A 109 7.50 -10.62 2.73
C GLU A 109 7.24 -10.28 4.21
N ILE A 110 6.19 -9.52 4.49
CA ILE A 110 5.79 -9.19 5.85
C ILE A 110 5.12 -10.40 6.49
N LYS A 111 5.67 -10.84 7.63
CA LYS A 111 5.18 -11.97 8.41
C LYS A 111 4.47 -11.50 9.67
N TYR A 112 3.59 -12.34 10.20
CA TYR A 112 2.82 -12.07 11.41
C TYR A 112 3.27 -12.96 12.57
N GLY A 113 3.04 -12.52 13.80
CA GLY A 113 3.51 -13.21 15.01
C GLY A 113 4.93 -12.80 15.42
N LYS A 114 5.36 -11.61 15.01
CA LYS A 114 6.69 -11.08 15.35
C LYS A 114 6.77 -10.64 16.80
N LYS A 115 8.00 -10.49 17.32
CA LYS A 115 8.26 -9.99 18.67
C LYS A 115 7.59 -8.62 18.87
N ASN A 116 6.80 -8.48 19.94
CA ASN A 116 6.04 -7.28 20.27
C ASN A 116 5.08 -6.84 19.17
N PHE A 117 4.78 -7.69 18.18
CA PHE A 117 3.88 -7.42 17.05
C PHE A 117 4.24 -6.15 16.28
N LYS A 118 5.52 -5.80 16.23
CA LYS A 118 6.02 -4.63 15.51
C LYS A 118 6.41 -4.99 14.08
N ASN A 119 6.03 -4.13 13.14
CA ASN A 119 6.41 -4.30 11.75
C ASN A 119 7.77 -3.66 11.46
N PRO A 120 8.51 -4.23 10.49
CA PRO A 120 9.69 -3.57 9.94
C PRO A 120 9.29 -2.38 9.07
N SER A 121 10.22 -1.86 8.29
CA SER A 121 9.92 -0.94 7.20
C SER A 121 8.88 -1.54 6.25
N LEU A 122 8.12 -0.68 5.58
CA LEU A 122 7.05 -1.12 4.69
C LEU A 122 7.20 -0.51 3.30
N ILE A 123 7.03 -1.35 2.29
CA ILE A 123 6.79 -0.95 0.91
C ILE A 123 5.45 -1.56 0.49
N LEU A 124 4.51 -0.69 0.17
CA LEU A 124 3.24 -1.07 -0.47
C LEU A 124 3.30 -0.56 -1.89
N LYS A 125 3.04 -1.39 -2.86
CA LYS A 125 3.10 -0.94 -4.26
C LYS A 125 2.30 -1.80 -5.21
N ASN A 126 1.97 -1.21 -6.35
CA ASN A 126 1.53 -1.92 -7.53
C ASN A 126 2.67 -2.84 -7.99
N LYS A 127 2.35 -4.06 -8.40
CA LYS A 127 3.38 -5.03 -8.85
C LYS A 127 4.13 -4.61 -10.11
N ASN A 128 3.64 -3.61 -10.84
CA ASN A 128 4.27 -3.11 -12.06
C ASN A 128 5.30 -1.99 -11.82
N ILE A 129 5.54 -1.65 -10.56
CA ILE A 129 6.56 -0.68 -10.16
C ILE A 129 7.88 -1.38 -9.88
#